data_9450f3ab1183b0a6129d344f95bfc73b
#
_entry.id   9450f3ab1183b0a6129d344f95bfc73b
#
_cell.length_a   1.000
_cell.length_b   1.000
_cell.length_c   1.000
_cell.angle_alpha   90.00
_cell.angle_beta   90.00
_cell.angle_gamma   90.00
#
_symmetry.space_group_name_H-M   'P 1'
#
loop_
_entity.id
_entity.type
_entity.pdbx_description
1 polymer ?
#
loop_
_entity_poly.entity_id
_entity_poly.type
_entity_poly.pdbx_seq_one_letter_code
_entity_poly.pdbx_strand_id
1 'polypeptide(L)'
;MTYKEFLETKIELATESGFIVDPEKVNKALKPHQCDAVMWALRGGRRALFESFGLGKTVQEIEFCHLAAEHSGGRALIVLPLGVKQEFTRDAVEVLGYEKPEYSRTMEEVEQSTSQIVLTN
;
A
#
# COMPACT_ATOMS: atom_id res chain seq x y z
N MET A 1 15.68 -8.49 36.80
CA MET A 1 14.96 -7.72 35.77
C MET A 1 14.05 -6.72 36.45
N THR A 2 14.18 -5.44 36.11
CA THR A 2 13.29 -4.40 36.60
C THR A 2 11.97 -4.41 35.82
N TYR A 3 10.93 -3.76 36.36
CA TYR A 3 9.65 -3.63 35.66
C TYR A 3 9.82 -2.87 34.33
N LYS A 4 10.68 -1.87 34.31
CA LYS A 4 11.01 -1.13 33.09
C LYS A 4 11.65 -2.03 32.03
N GLU A 5 12.63 -2.84 32.41
CA GLU A 5 13.28 -3.80 31.50
C GLU A 5 12.27 -4.83 30.99
N PHE A 6 11.36 -5.29 31.85
CA PHE A 6 10.29 -6.22 31.46
C PHE A 6 9.36 -5.58 30.42
N LEU A 7 8.98 -4.32 30.59
CA LEU A 7 8.14 -3.61 29.61
C LEU A 7 8.89 -3.43 28.27
N GLU A 8 10.16 -3.10 28.31
CA GLU A 8 10.97 -2.95 27.08
C GLU A 8 11.07 -4.26 26.29
N THR A 9 11.13 -5.41 26.97
CA THR A 9 11.14 -6.72 26.29
C THR A 9 9.80 -7.09 25.65
N LYS A 10 8.71 -6.43 26.06
CA LYS A 10 7.37 -6.63 25.49
C LYS A 10 7.09 -5.80 24.24
N ILE A 11 7.91 -4.79 23.98
CA ILE A 11 7.77 -3.95 22.80
C ILE A 11 8.54 -4.61 21.65
N GLU A 12 7.81 -5.28 20.79
CA GLU A 12 8.37 -5.76 19.52
C GLU A 12 8.28 -4.63 18.50
N LEU A 13 9.41 -4.06 18.17
CA LEU A 13 9.51 -3.11 17.08
C LEU A 13 9.68 -3.88 15.77
N ALA A 14 8.81 -3.62 14.81
CA ALA A 14 8.95 -4.17 13.48
C ALA A 14 10.27 -3.69 12.86
N THR A 15 11.09 -4.63 12.39
CA THR A 15 12.32 -4.31 11.66
C THR A 15 11.99 -3.61 10.35
N GLU A 16 12.79 -2.63 9.95
CA GLU A 16 12.66 -2.03 8.63
C GLU A 16 13.10 -3.05 7.58
N SER A 17 12.14 -3.56 6.82
CA SER A 17 12.34 -4.60 5.78
C SER A 17 12.02 -4.12 4.38
N GLY A 18 11.69 -2.85 4.24
CA GLY A 18 11.32 -2.27 2.96
C GLY A 18 12.50 -1.65 2.22
N PHE A 19 12.21 -0.60 1.45
CA PHE A 19 13.21 0.08 0.63
C PHE A 19 12.96 1.58 0.61
N ILE A 20 14.01 2.33 0.28
CA ILE A 20 13.94 3.79 0.19
C ILE A 20 13.57 4.18 -1.24
N VAL A 21 12.53 5.01 -1.37
CA VAL A 21 12.06 5.52 -2.66
C VAL A 21 12.47 6.98 -2.81
N ASP A 22 12.97 7.33 -3.99
CA ASP A 22 13.19 8.72 -4.36
C ASP A 22 11.83 9.45 -4.43
N PRO A 23 11.69 10.59 -3.73
CA PRO A 23 10.45 11.38 -3.79
C PRO A 23 9.99 11.72 -5.21
N GLU A 24 10.92 11.86 -6.14
CA GLU A 24 10.62 12.14 -7.56
C GLU A 24 9.85 11.02 -8.24
N LYS A 25 9.96 9.78 -7.72
CA LYS A 25 9.25 8.63 -8.28
C LYS A 25 7.83 8.47 -7.76
N VAL A 26 7.48 9.17 -6.69
CA VAL A 26 6.13 9.13 -6.15
C VAL A 26 5.21 9.92 -7.07
N ASN A 27 4.01 9.39 -7.31
CA ASN A 27 3.03 10.03 -8.19
C ASN A 27 2.74 11.46 -7.73
N LYS A 28 2.80 12.42 -8.66
CA LYS A 28 2.64 13.84 -8.36
C LYS A 28 1.21 14.22 -7.95
N ALA A 29 0.24 13.34 -8.16
CA ALA A 29 -1.12 13.54 -7.68
C ALA A 29 -1.25 13.43 -6.16
N LEU A 30 -0.28 12.82 -5.48
CA LEU A 30 -0.27 12.73 -4.02
C LEU A 30 0.07 14.09 -3.40
N LYS A 31 -0.66 14.43 -2.34
CA LYS A 31 -0.33 15.60 -1.52
C LYS A 31 0.93 15.31 -0.69
N PRO A 32 1.63 16.36 -0.17
CA PRO A 32 2.87 16.14 0.58
C PRO A 32 2.75 15.14 1.72
N HIS A 33 1.69 15.22 2.54
CA HIS A 33 1.49 14.29 3.65
C HIS A 33 1.26 12.85 3.17
N GLN A 34 0.60 12.68 2.03
CA GLN A 34 0.37 11.37 1.44
C GLN A 34 1.66 10.77 0.90
N CYS A 35 2.47 11.58 0.24
CA CYS A 35 3.79 11.18 -0.23
C CYS A 35 4.68 10.72 0.93
N ASP A 36 4.73 11.49 2.01
CA ASP A 36 5.52 11.15 3.20
C ASP A 36 5.05 9.83 3.83
N ALA A 37 3.74 9.62 3.92
CA ALA A 37 3.17 8.39 4.47
C ALA A 37 3.53 7.17 3.63
N VAL A 38 3.43 7.27 2.31
CA VAL A 38 3.78 6.19 1.38
C VAL A 38 5.26 5.86 1.48
N MET A 39 6.13 6.85 1.47
CA MET A 39 7.57 6.65 1.59
C MET A 39 7.94 6.00 2.92
N TRP A 40 7.34 6.46 4.00
CA TRP A 40 7.53 5.87 5.33
C TRP A 40 7.09 4.41 5.38
N ALA A 41 5.93 4.09 4.80
CA ALA A 41 5.41 2.73 4.76
C ALA A 41 6.29 1.80 3.93
N LEU A 42 6.79 2.27 2.78
CA LEU A 42 7.68 1.50 1.92
C LEU A 42 9.03 1.21 2.59
N ARG A 43 9.58 2.20 3.29
CA ARG A 43 10.82 2.01 4.03
C ARG A 43 10.65 0.97 5.14
N GLY A 44 9.54 0.99 5.82
CA GLY A 44 9.25 0.01 6.87
C GLY A 44 8.96 -1.37 6.34
N GLY A 45 8.34 -1.48 5.19
CA GLY A 45 7.95 -2.74 4.54
C GLY A 45 6.64 -3.29 5.07
N ARG A 46 6.48 -3.37 6.37
CA ARG A 46 5.27 -3.85 7.04
C ARG A 46 4.84 -2.83 8.07
N ARG A 47 3.90 -1.96 7.69
CA ARG A 47 3.43 -0.88 8.54
C ARG A 47 1.93 -0.67 8.41
N ALA A 48 1.33 -0.18 9.48
CA ALA A 48 -0.06 0.20 9.51
C ALA A 48 -0.18 1.72 9.40
N LEU A 49 -1.12 2.18 8.57
CA LEU A 49 -1.44 3.59 8.42
C LEU A 49 -2.77 3.87 9.12
N PHE A 50 -2.70 4.49 10.31
CA PHE A 50 -3.87 4.89 11.07
C PHE A 50 -4.10 6.38 10.85
N GLU A 51 -4.83 6.68 9.80
CA GLU A 51 -5.11 8.06 9.40
C GLU A 51 -6.56 8.43 9.65
N SER A 52 -6.79 9.72 9.91
CA SER A 52 -8.14 10.26 10.06
C SER A 52 -8.92 10.12 8.76
N PHE A 53 -10.24 10.07 8.87
CA PHE A 53 -11.14 10.00 7.73
C PHE A 53 -10.90 11.18 6.76
N GLY A 54 -10.93 10.92 5.46
CA GLY A 54 -10.82 11.96 4.45
C GLY A 54 -9.40 12.39 4.06
N LEU A 55 -8.36 11.65 4.50
CA LEU A 55 -6.97 11.94 4.14
C LEU A 55 -6.48 11.24 2.87
N GLY A 56 -7.39 10.58 2.13
CA GLY A 56 -7.03 9.94 0.87
C GLY A 56 -6.25 8.65 1.02
N LYS A 57 -6.64 7.79 1.94
CA LYS A 57 -5.97 6.51 2.20
C LYS A 57 -5.93 5.60 0.98
N THR A 58 -6.98 5.58 0.19
CA THR A 58 -7.08 4.75 -1.01
C THR A 58 -5.98 5.08 -2.00
N VAL A 59 -5.74 6.35 -2.26
CA VAL A 59 -4.67 6.82 -3.14
C VAL A 59 -3.30 6.40 -2.60
N GLN A 60 -3.10 6.49 -1.30
CA GLN A 60 -1.85 6.08 -0.65
C GLN A 60 -1.62 4.57 -0.75
N GLU A 61 -2.66 3.76 -0.54
CA GLU A 61 -2.55 2.30 -0.65
C GLU A 61 -2.22 1.87 -2.07
N ILE A 62 -2.85 2.47 -3.06
CA ILE A 62 -2.59 2.16 -4.47
C ILE A 62 -1.16 2.54 -4.83
N GLU A 63 -0.72 3.73 -4.43
CA GLU A 63 0.65 4.18 -4.73
C GLU A 63 1.70 3.31 -4.03
N PHE A 64 1.46 2.94 -2.77
CA PHE A 64 2.31 1.98 -2.07
C PHE A 64 2.44 0.68 -2.86
N CYS A 65 1.33 0.11 -3.29
CA CYS A 65 1.31 -1.14 -4.03
C CYS A 65 2.01 -1.00 -5.40
N HIS A 66 1.77 0.10 -6.09
CA HIS A 66 2.41 0.37 -7.38
C HIS A 66 3.94 0.42 -7.25
N LEU A 67 4.44 1.20 -6.30
CA LEU A 67 5.88 1.36 -6.09
C LEU A 67 6.53 0.07 -5.59
N ALA A 68 5.85 -0.69 -4.73
CA ALA A 68 6.33 -1.98 -4.27
C ALA A 68 6.41 -3.00 -5.41
N ALA A 69 5.40 -3.04 -6.27
CA ALA A 69 5.38 -3.93 -7.43
C ALA A 69 6.48 -3.56 -8.44
N GLU A 70 6.68 -2.26 -8.70
CA GLU A 70 7.75 -1.78 -9.57
C GLU A 70 9.13 -2.16 -9.02
N HIS A 71 9.35 -1.99 -7.73
CA HIS A 71 10.62 -2.31 -7.10
C HIS A 71 10.93 -3.80 -7.12
N SER A 72 9.95 -4.64 -6.85
CA SER A 72 10.13 -6.09 -6.77
C SER A 72 10.08 -6.79 -8.13
N GLY A 73 9.57 -6.12 -9.15
CA GLY A 73 9.27 -6.74 -10.45
C GLY A 73 8.06 -7.68 -10.39
N GLY A 74 7.27 -7.60 -9.34
CA GLY A 74 6.13 -8.47 -9.09
C GLY A 74 4.79 -7.75 -9.23
N ARG A 75 3.83 -8.25 -8.48
CA ARG A 75 2.46 -7.74 -8.45
C ARG A 75 2.01 -7.51 -7.01
N ALA A 76 0.98 -6.71 -6.84
CA ALA A 76 0.37 -6.44 -5.54
C ALA A 76 -1.07 -6.95 -5.51
N LEU A 77 -1.47 -7.50 -4.38
CA LEU A 77 -2.84 -7.92 -4.11
C LEU A 77 -3.40 -7.04 -3.00
N ILE A 78 -4.51 -6.37 -3.28
CA ILE A 78 -5.22 -5.57 -2.30
C ILE A 78 -6.49 -6.31 -1.89
N VAL A 79 -6.60 -6.63 -0.60
CA VAL A 79 -7.80 -7.22 -0.02
C VAL A 79 -8.65 -6.07 0.52
N LEU A 80 -9.87 -5.95 0.04
CA LEU A 80 -10.75 -4.84 0.38
C LEU A 80 -12.21 -5.30 0.54
N PRO A 81 -13.02 -4.54 1.29
CA PRO A 81 -14.46 -4.76 1.29
C PRO A 81 -15.04 -4.48 -0.09
N LEU A 82 -15.98 -5.32 -0.52
CA LEU A 82 -16.58 -5.21 -1.86
C LEU A 82 -17.18 -3.83 -2.15
N GLY A 83 -17.72 -3.17 -1.12
CA GLY A 83 -18.33 -1.84 -1.25
C GLY A 83 -17.37 -0.73 -1.66
N VAL A 84 -16.06 -0.90 -1.52
CA VAL A 84 -15.06 0.13 -1.89
C VAL A 84 -14.31 -0.20 -3.17
N LYS A 85 -14.65 -1.27 -3.85
CA LYS A 85 -14.00 -1.70 -5.09
C LYS A 85 -14.03 -0.62 -6.17
N GLN A 86 -15.16 0.04 -6.36
CA GLN A 86 -15.30 1.09 -7.37
C GLN A 86 -14.43 2.30 -7.04
N GLU A 87 -14.32 2.66 -5.77
CA GLU A 87 -13.49 3.77 -5.31
C GLU A 87 -12.00 3.51 -5.62
N PHE A 88 -11.51 2.32 -5.32
CA PHE A 88 -10.14 1.92 -5.66
C PHE A 88 -9.88 1.98 -7.15
N THR A 89 -10.79 1.46 -7.95
CA THR A 89 -10.67 1.47 -9.41
C THR A 89 -10.64 2.90 -9.95
N ARG A 90 -11.55 3.75 -9.47
CA ARG A 90 -11.61 5.15 -9.88
C ARG A 90 -10.33 5.89 -9.51
N ASP A 91 -9.85 5.75 -8.28
CA ASP A 91 -8.65 6.45 -7.82
C ASP A 91 -7.39 5.98 -8.57
N ALA A 92 -7.29 4.69 -8.87
CA ALA A 92 -6.18 4.19 -9.66
C ALA A 92 -6.14 4.80 -11.07
N VAL A 93 -7.27 4.87 -11.74
CA VAL A 93 -7.35 5.32 -13.13
C VAL A 93 -7.45 6.84 -13.24
N GLU A 94 -8.39 7.47 -12.53
CA GLU A 94 -8.69 8.89 -12.72
C GLU A 94 -7.77 9.80 -11.92
N VAL A 95 -7.33 9.40 -10.74
CA VAL A 95 -6.47 10.23 -9.90
C VAL A 95 -5.00 9.96 -10.20
N LEU A 96 -4.60 8.69 -10.20
CA LEU A 96 -3.20 8.32 -10.35
C LEU A 96 -2.77 8.05 -11.79
N GLY A 97 -3.73 7.85 -12.70
CA GLY A 97 -3.42 7.59 -14.11
C GLY A 97 -2.83 6.21 -14.38
N TYR A 98 -3.09 5.26 -13.52
CA TYR A 98 -2.61 3.88 -13.66
C TYR A 98 -3.60 3.02 -14.43
N GLU A 99 -3.14 1.84 -14.83
CA GLU A 99 -3.96 0.83 -15.44
C GLU A 99 -5.06 0.39 -14.47
N LYS A 100 -6.23 0.06 -15.00
CA LYS A 100 -7.37 -0.42 -14.21
C LYS A 100 -7.00 -1.72 -13.47
N PRO A 101 -7.09 -1.76 -12.14
CA PRO A 101 -6.86 -3.00 -11.39
C PRO A 101 -7.93 -4.04 -11.75
N GLU A 102 -7.50 -5.29 -11.88
CA GLU A 102 -8.42 -6.40 -12.10
C GLU A 102 -8.94 -6.92 -10.76
N TYR A 103 -10.22 -7.22 -10.71
CA TYR A 103 -10.84 -7.87 -9.57
C TYR A 103 -10.86 -9.37 -9.77
N SER A 104 -10.38 -10.12 -8.79
CA SER A 104 -10.31 -11.57 -8.82
C SER A 104 -10.96 -12.16 -7.57
N ARG A 105 -11.66 -13.26 -7.73
CA ARG A 105 -12.36 -13.95 -6.63
C ARG A 105 -11.64 -15.21 -6.17
N THR A 106 -10.84 -15.81 -7.03
CA THR A 106 -10.17 -17.07 -6.77
C THR A 106 -8.68 -16.93 -7.01
N MET A 107 -7.90 -17.81 -6.42
CA MET A 107 -6.45 -17.85 -6.65
C MET A 107 -6.13 -18.09 -8.12
N GLU A 108 -6.93 -18.92 -8.79
CA GLU A 108 -6.78 -19.19 -10.23
C GLU A 108 -6.92 -17.92 -11.05
N GLU A 109 -7.94 -17.09 -10.77
CA GLU A 109 -8.11 -15.80 -11.43
C GLU A 109 -6.95 -14.86 -11.17
N VAL A 110 -6.43 -14.83 -9.95
CA VAL A 110 -5.25 -14.05 -9.60
C VAL A 110 -4.03 -14.48 -10.39
N GLU A 111 -3.82 -15.79 -10.53
CA GLU A 111 -2.70 -16.33 -11.30
C GLU A 111 -2.78 -16.00 -12.79
N GLN A 112 -3.98 -15.96 -13.34
CA GLN A 112 -4.21 -15.65 -14.75
C GLN A 112 -4.20 -14.16 -15.05
N SER A 113 -4.36 -13.31 -14.04
CA SER A 113 -4.37 -11.86 -14.22
C SER A 113 -3.00 -11.34 -14.63
N THR A 114 -2.99 -10.38 -15.55
CA THR A 114 -1.78 -9.67 -15.98
C THR A 114 -1.68 -8.28 -15.34
N SER A 115 -2.66 -7.88 -14.53
CA SER A 115 -2.67 -6.58 -13.86
C SER A 115 -1.58 -6.50 -12.80
N GLN A 116 -0.90 -5.36 -12.71
CA GLN A 116 0.09 -5.10 -11.68
C GLN A 116 -0.55 -5.08 -10.29
N ILE A 117 -1.76 -4.54 -10.18
CA ILE A 117 -2.54 -4.51 -8.95
C ILE A 117 -3.81 -5.32 -9.17
N VAL A 118 -4.03 -6.30 -8.30
CA VAL A 118 -5.22 -7.15 -8.30
C VAL A 118 -6.02 -6.85 -7.04
N LEU A 119 -7.32 -6.67 -7.19
CA LEU A 119 -8.25 -6.46 -6.07
C LEU A 119 -8.99 -7.75 -5.76
N THR A 120 -9.22 -8.00 -4.48
CA THR A 120 -10.03 -9.14 -4.02
C THR A 120 -10.75 -8.78 -2.72
N ASN A 121 -11.68 -9.61 -2.30
CA ASN A 121 -12.36 -9.46 -1.01
C ASN A 121 -12.41 -10.76 -0.22
#